data_1454e75ac59c233acc49f5b200b5f5a5
#
_entry.id   1454e75ac59c233acc49f5b200b5f5a5
#
_cell.length_a   1.000
_cell.length_b   1.000
_cell.length_c   1.000
_cell.angle_alpha   90.00
_cell.angle_beta   90.00
_cell.angle_gamma   90.00
#
_symmetry.space_group_name_H-M   'P 1'
#
loop_
_entity.id
_entity.type
_entity.pdbx_description
1 polymer ?
#
loop_
_entity_poly.entity_id
_entity_poly.type
_entity_poly.pdbx_seq_one_letter_code
_entity_poly.pdbx_strand_id
1 'polypeptide(L)'
;MKINKLSKKACFMAMSLVFLLTLISSFSFLFTSVYAEAKVPRLVDNADVLTDSEEKSLLAKLNEISERQQIDVAILTVKDETTESSITAYADDYYDYNGLGYGSGRDGLVLVMDYGSRAWAISTRGKAISIFTDAGQKYMTDKFLPYLSDGDSYKGFETYADLCNQFIEQYKTGSAYDVGNLPKTRNLALIIGGSVIPALLLAFVVCYGMTSQLKTVRKQYTADNYELNNSFYVNTAEDFFLYKRLSRTRRESSSSSGGGSSTHTSSSGSTHGGSHGSF
;
A
#
# COMPACT_ATOMS: atom_id res chain seq x y z
N MET A 1 -64.44 -40.63 -26.55
CA MET A 1 -64.02 -39.28 -26.19
C MET A 1 -62.78 -39.36 -25.26
N LYS A 2 -61.60 -39.79 -25.81
CA LYS A 2 -60.37 -40.05 -25.05
C LYS A 2 -59.16 -39.18 -25.51
N ILE A 3 -59.41 -38.14 -26.35
CA ILE A 3 -58.35 -37.37 -27.04
C ILE A 3 -57.83 -36.19 -26.19
N ASN A 4 -58.54 -35.75 -25.16
CA ASN A 4 -58.20 -34.49 -24.45
C ASN A 4 -57.15 -34.58 -23.35
N LYS A 5 -56.76 -35.79 -22.88
CA LYS A 5 -55.75 -35.89 -21.80
C LYS A 5 -54.31 -35.92 -22.32
N LEU A 6 -54.10 -36.46 -23.54
CA LEU A 6 -52.77 -36.53 -24.14
C LEU A 6 -52.32 -35.19 -24.69
N SER A 7 -53.21 -34.39 -25.23
CA SER A 7 -52.93 -33.05 -25.74
C SER A 7 -52.56 -32.04 -24.64
N LYS A 8 -53.22 -32.15 -23.46
CA LYS A 8 -52.91 -31.27 -22.31
C LYS A 8 -51.53 -31.54 -21.74
N LYS A 9 -51.11 -32.83 -21.63
CA LYS A 9 -49.77 -33.19 -21.18
C LYS A 9 -48.68 -32.75 -22.16
N ALA A 10 -48.91 -32.92 -23.47
CA ALA A 10 -47.99 -32.47 -24.52
C ALA A 10 -47.86 -30.93 -24.56
N CYS A 11 -48.97 -30.21 -24.38
CA CYS A 11 -48.99 -28.78 -24.28
C CYS A 11 -48.23 -28.23 -23.05
N PHE A 12 -48.40 -28.93 -21.89
CA PHE A 12 -47.70 -28.58 -20.65
C PHE A 12 -46.19 -28.84 -20.73
N MET A 13 -45.77 -29.96 -21.37
CA MET A 13 -44.38 -30.25 -21.65
C MET A 13 -43.75 -29.23 -22.63
N ALA A 14 -44.48 -28.84 -23.67
CA ALA A 14 -44.00 -27.82 -24.61
C ALA A 14 -43.84 -26.45 -23.95
N MET A 15 -44.79 -26.03 -23.08
CA MET A 15 -44.67 -24.78 -22.31
C MET A 15 -43.54 -24.83 -21.31
N SER A 16 -43.28 -25.93 -20.64
CA SER A 16 -42.15 -26.12 -19.72
C SER A 16 -40.82 -26.05 -20.45
N LEU A 17 -40.72 -26.61 -21.64
CA LEU A 17 -39.51 -26.55 -22.48
C LEU A 17 -39.22 -25.13 -22.96
N VAL A 18 -40.23 -24.38 -23.38
CA VAL A 18 -40.09 -22.96 -23.79
C VAL A 18 -39.66 -22.09 -22.62
N PHE A 19 -40.25 -22.31 -21.44
CA PHE A 19 -39.88 -21.61 -20.21
C PHE A 19 -38.43 -21.90 -19.78
N LEU A 20 -38.00 -23.16 -19.92
CA LEU A 20 -36.58 -23.53 -19.64
C LEU A 20 -35.62 -22.90 -20.63
N LEU A 21 -35.97 -22.86 -21.91
CA LEU A 21 -35.17 -22.21 -22.98
C LEU A 21 -35.08 -20.69 -22.79
N THR A 22 -36.15 -20.03 -22.34
CA THR A 22 -36.10 -18.58 -22.03
C THR A 22 -35.28 -18.29 -20.81
N LEU A 23 -35.30 -19.15 -19.75
CA LEU A 23 -34.43 -19.04 -18.59
C LEU A 23 -32.95 -19.19 -18.94
N ILE A 24 -32.59 -20.14 -19.81
CA ILE A 24 -31.20 -20.35 -20.26
C ILE A 24 -30.75 -19.17 -21.12
N SER A 25 -31.61 -18.64 -21.99
CA SER A 25 -31.30 -17.46 -22.81
C SER A 25 -31.09 -16.19 -21.97
N SER A 26 -31.89 -16.01 -20.91
CA SER A 26 -31.76 -14.88 -19.98
C SER A 26 -30.48 -14.96 -19.14
N PHE A 27 -30.06 -16.17 -18.77
CA PHE A 27 -28.83 -16.39 -18.00
C PHE A 27 -27.55 -16.14 -18.83
N SER A 28 -27.59 -16.40 -20.13
CA SER A 28 -26.46 -16.11 -21.02
C SER A 28 -26.19 -14.61 -21.22
N PHE A 29 -27.20 -13.75 -20.97
CA PHE A 29 -27.04 -12.29 -21.10
C PHE A 29 -26.38 -11.63 -19.90
N LEU A 30 -26.27 -12.36 -18.75
CA LEU A 30 -25.66 -11.83 -17.54
C LEU A 30 -24.12 -11.96 -17.51
N PHE A 31 -23.52 -12.63 -18.49
CA PHE A 31 -22.07 -12.87 -18.56
C PHE A 31 -21.36 -12.15 -19.71
N THR A 32 -22.01 -11.21 -20.41
CA THR A 32 -21.27 -10.31 -21.26
C THR A 32 -20.64 -9.23 -20.37
N SER A 33 -19.52 -9.54 -19.73
CA SER A 33 -18.57 -8.51 -19.34
C SER A 33 -18.16 -7.77 -20.59
N VAL A 34 -18.61 -6.53 -20.70
CA VAL A 34 -18.07 -5.59 -21.70
C VAL A 34 -16.63 -5.33 -21.28
N TYR A 35 -15.70 -6.14 -21.77
CA TYR A 35 -14.30 -5.80 -21.73
C TYR A 35 -14.17 -4.58 -22.63
N ALA A 36 -14.02 -3.39 -22.02
CA ALA A 36 -13.44 -2.26 -22.73
C ALA A 36 -12.01 -2.69 -23.06
N GLU A 37 -11.78 -3.05 -24.33
CA GLU A 37 -10.49 -3.50 -24.84
C GLU A 37 -9.51 -2.31 -24.66
N ALA A 38 -8.68 -2.38 -23.63
CA ALA A 38 -7.58 -1.44 -23.49
C ALA A 38 -6.65 -1.67 -24.68
N LYS A 39 -6.37 -0.64 -25.48
CA LYS A 39 -5.50 -0.74 -26.66
C LYS A 39 -4.11 -1.26 -26.34
N VAL A 40 -3.69 -1.15 -25.08
CA VAL A 40 -2.38 -1.57 -24.57
C VAL A 40 -2.56 -2.36 -23.27
N PRO A 41 -1.72 -3.36 -23.01
CA PRO A 41 -1.69 -4.04 -21.73
C PRO A 41 -1.44 -3.05 -20.58
N ARG A 42 -1.98 -3.32 -19.39
CA ARG A 42 -1.76 -2.52 -18.19
C ARG A 42 -0.34 -2.62 -17.63
N LEU A 43 0.43 -3.60 -18.08
CA LEU A 43 1.85 -3.73 -17.82
C LEU A 43 2.58 -3.80 -19.15
N VAL A 44 3.56 -2.92 -19.35
CA VAL A 44 4.49 -2.94 -20.46
C VAL A 44 5.89 -2.79 -19.89
N ASP A 45 6.70 -3.84 -19.97
CA ASP A 45 8.07 -3.87 -19.47
C ASP A 45 9.10 -3.77 -20.61
N ASN A 46 9.29 -2.55 -21.15
CA ASN A 46 10.30 -2.30 -22.19
C ASN A 46 11.72 -2.22 -21.64
N ALA A 47 11.89 -2.10 -20.33
CA ALA A 47 13.20 -2.08 -19.69
C ALA A 47 13.74 -3.49 -19.38
N ASP A 48 12.89 -4.53 -19.54
CA ASP A 48 13.23 -5.94 -19.27
C ASP A 48 13.76 -6.15 -17.85
N VAL A 49 13.03 -5.60 -16.87
CA VAL A 49 13.39 -5.66 -15.44
C VAL A 49 12.61 -6.70 -14.66
N LEU A 50 11.65 -7.36 -15.30
CA LEU A 50 10.85 -8.45 -14.76
C LEU A 50 11.10 -9.73 -15.52
N THR A 51 10.94 -10.86 -14.86
CA THR A 51 10.89 -12.17 -15.53
C THR A 51 9.49 -12.40 -16.13
N ASP A 52 9.37 -13.26 -17.16
CA ASP A 52 8.09 -13.62 -17.81
C ASP A 52 7.01 -14.06 -16.79
N SER A 53 7.43 -14.75 -15.71
CA SER A 53 6.52 -15.20 -14.65
C SER A 53 6.04 -14.05 -13.76
N GLU A 54 6.90 -13.10 -13.47
CA GLU A 54 6.58 -11.89 -12.70
C GLU A 54 5.68 -10.95 -13.49
N GLU A 55 6.00 -10.73 -14.79
CA GLU A 55 5.12 -9.96 -15.67
C GLU A 55 3.71 -10.52 -15.73
N LYS A 56 3.59 -11.83 -15.96
CA LYS A 56 2.28 -12.49 -16.00
C LYS A 56 1.51 -12.35 -14.70
N SER A 57 2.18 -12.51 -13.57
CA SER A 57 1.57 -12.40 -12.24
C SER A 57 1.13 -10.97 -11.94
N LEU A 58 2.00 -10.00 -12.25
CA LEU A 58 1.73 -8.58 -12.02
C LEU A 58 0.63 -8.06 -12.96
N LEU A 59 0.66 -8.44 -14.25
CA LEU A 59 -0.39 -8.10 -15.21
C LEU A 59 -1.75 -8.65 -14.78
N ALA A 60 -1.80 -9.89 -14.29
CA ALA A 60 -3.03 -10.47 -13.76
C ALA A 60 -3.57 -9.67 -12.55
N LYS A 61 -2.69 -9.26 -11.64
CA LYS A 61 -3.03 -8.44 -10.48
C LYS A 61 -3.55 -7.05 -10.88
N LEU A 62 -2.87 -6.37 -11.83
CA LEU A 62 -3.30 -5.07 -12.32
C LEU A 62 -4.67 -5.15 -13.01
N ASN A 63 -4.90 -6.21 -13.81
CA ASN A 63 -6.18 -6.45 -14.46
C ASN A 63 -7.30 -6.68 -13.43
N GLU A 64 -7.06 -7.55 -12.44
CA GLU A 64 -8.04 -7.82 -11.36
C GLU A 64 -8.40 -6.54 -10.60
N ILE A 65 -7.41 -5.74 -10.19
CA ILE A 65 -7.64 -4.49 -9.48
C ILE A 65 -8.43 -3.52 -10.36
N SER A 66 -7.99 -3.30 -11.61
CA SER A 66 -8.61 -2.32 -12.50
C SER A 66 -10.06 -2.66 -12.82
N GLU A 67 -10.36 -3.92 -13.04
CA GLU A 67 -11.72 -4.35 -13.35
C GLU A 67 -12.65 -4.32 -12.13
N ARG A 68 -12.16 -4.77 -11.00
CA ARG A 68 -12.92 -4.74 -9.75
C ARG A 68 -13.19 -3.32 -9.26
N GLN A 69 -12.20 -2.45 -9.43
CA GLN A 69 -12.28 -1.07 -8.95
C GLN A 69 -12.89 -0.09 -9.97
N GLN A 70 -12.91 -0.45 -11.24
CA GLN A 70 -13.31 0.41 -12.38
C GLN A 70 -12.44 1.68 -12.47
N ILE A 71 -11.18 1.54 -12.13
CA ILE A 71 -10.12 2.54 -12.22
C ILE A 71 -8.92 1.84 -12.87
N ASP A 72 -8.43 2.37 -13.97
CA ASP A 72 -7.32 1.75 -14.68
C ASP A 72 -6.01 1.98 -13.94
N VAL A 73 -5.28 0.89 -13.65
CA VAL A 73 -3.98 0.93 -12.96
C VAL A 73 -2.96 0.31 -13.89
N ALA A 74 -2.01 1.12 -14.37
CA ALA A 74 -1.02 0.68 -15.35
C ALA A 74 0.42 0.97 -14.90
N ILE A 75 1.35 0.21 -15.47
CA ILE A 75 2.79 0.36 -15.28
C ILE A 75 3.45 0.29 -16.66
N LEU A 76 4.37 1.23 -16.92
CA LEU A 76 5.25 1.24 -18.06
C LEU A 76 6.69 1.37 -17.58
N THR A 77 7.55 0.46 -18.00
CA THR A 77 8.99 0.64 -17.86
C THR A 77 9.62 0.96 -19.20
N VAL A 78 10.58 1.86 -19.22
CA VAL A 78 11.36 2.24 -20.40
C VAL A 78 12.83 2.37 -20.04
N LYS A 79 13.69 2.52 -21.04
CA LYS A 79 15.13 2.66 -20.83
C LYS A 79 15.69 3.76 -21.74
N ASP A 80 16.22 4.80 -21.12
CA ASP A 80 16.82 5.95 -21.81
C ASP A 80 15.88 6.71 -22.77
N GLU A 81 14.57 6.71 -22.53
CA GLU A 81 13.59 7.40 -23.36
C GLU A 81 13.23 8.79 -22.84
N THR A 82 13.52 9.05 -21.57
CA THR A 82 13.11 10.28 -20.89
C THR A 82 14.21 10.87 -20.02
N THR A 83 13.91 12.03 -19.44
CA THR A 83 14.71 12.67 -18.39
C THR A 83 13.77 13.07 -17.25
N GLU A 84 14.32 13.40 -16.08
CA GLU A 84 13.50 13.86 -14.94
C GLU A 84 12.58 15.06 -15.31
N SER A 85 13.03 15.92 -16.24
CA SER A 85 12.26 17.08 -16.69
C SER A 85 11.17 16.74 -17.73
N SER A 86 11.27 15.62 -18.45
CA SER A 86 10.36 15.23 -19.54
C SER A 86 9.44 14.07 -19.19
N ILE A 87 9.75 13.32 -18.13
CA ILE A 87 9.03 12.08 -17.81
C ILE A 87 7.55 12.31 -17.50
N THR A 88 7.18 13.44 -16.91
CA THR A 88 5.78 13.78 -16.64
C THR A 88 5.00 13.92 -17.95
N ALA A 89 5.51 14.71 -18.89
CA ALA A 89 4.87 14.87 -20.20
C ALA A 89 4.80 13.53 -20.96
N TYR A 90 5.85 12.72 -20.86
CA TYR A 90 5.86 11.39 -21.46
C TYR A 90 4.78 10.48 -20.86
N ALA A 91 4.61 10.51 -19.52
CA ALA A 91 3.60 9.71 -18.84
C ALA A 91 2.18 10.14 -19.23
N ASP A 92 1.92 11.45 -19.33
CA ASP A 92 0.65 12.01 -19.76
C ASP A 92 0.33 11.64 -21.18
N ASP A 93 1.28 11.80 -22.10
CA ASP A 93 1.15 11.45 -23.51
C ASP A 93 0.93 9.95 -23.69
N TYR A 94 1.68 9.13 -22.95
CA TYR A 94 1.47 7.67 -22.98
C TYR A 94 0.06 7.30 -22.54
N TYR A 95 -0.42 7.91 -21.45
CA TYR A 95 -1.78 7.69 -20.96
C TYR A 95 -2.83 8.07 -22.00
N ASP A 96 -2.67 9.25 -22.61
CA ASP A 96 -3.67 9.80 -23.53
C ASP A 96 -3.70 9.09 -24.88
N TYR A 97 -2.55 8.84 -25.48
CA TYR A 97 -2.47 8.27 -26.82
C TYR A 97 -2.67 6.76 -26.90
N ASN A 98 -2.42 6.05 -25.80
CA ASN A 98 -2.60 4.59 -25.77
C ASN A 98 -3.98 4.14 -25.28
N GLY A 99 -4.89 5.06 -25.02
CA GLY A 99 -6.27 4.74 -24.65
C GLY A 99 -6.44 4.20 -23.25
N LEU A 100 -5.50 4.47 -22.34
CA LEU A 100 -5.62 4.10 -20.94
C LEU A 100 -6.79 4.82 -20.27
N GLY A 101 -7.28 4.25 -19.17
CA GLY A 101 -8.37 4.78 -18.37
C GLY A 101 -9.68 4.01 -18.54
N TYR A 102 -10.38 3.86 -17.43
CA TYR A 102 -11.64 3.11 -17.38
C TYR A 102 -12.84 4.01 -17.71
N GLY A 103 -13.73 3.51 -18.55
CA GLY A 103 -14.98 4.18 -18.89
C GLY A 103 -14.81 5.49 -19.68
N SER A 104 -15.90 6.23 -19.83
CA SER A 104 -15.94 7.50 -20.60
C SER A 104 -15.14 8.64 -19.94
N GLY A 105 -14.97 8.60 -18.62
CA GLY A 105 -14.14 9.54 -17.86
C GLY A 105 -12.65 9.28 -17.99
N ARG A 106 -12.28 8.13 -18.55
CA ARG A 106 -10.89 7.67 -18.60
C ARG A 106 -10.23 7.73 -17.22
N ASP A 107 -10.93 7.13 -16.24
CA ASP A 107 -10.52 7.14 -14.84
C ASP A 107 -9.34 6.17 -14.64
N GLY A 108 -8.20 6.65 -14.19
CA GLY A 108 -7.06 5.78 -13.92
C GLY A 108 -5.74 6.51 -13.71
N LEU A 109 -4.68 5.71 -13.57
CA LEU A 109 -3.31 6.20 -13.42
C LEU A 109 -2.31 5.26 -14.10
N VAL A 110 -1.17 5.83 -14.49
CA VAL A 110 0.00 5.10 -14.97
C VAL A 110 1.23 5.49 -14.17
N LEU A 111 2.02 4.50 -13.76
CA LEU A 111 3.38 4.68 -13.28
C LEU A 111 4.33 4.45 -14.45
N VAL A 112 5.14 5.44 -14.79
CA VAL A 112 6.22 5.33 -15.77
C VAL A 112 7.56 5.34 -15.04
N MET A 113 8.41 4.37 -15.37
CA MET A 113 9.75 4.23 -14.81
C MET A 113 10.79 4.19 -15.94
N ASP A 114 11.68 5.14 -15.98
CA ASP A 114 12.82 5.11 -16.90
C ASP A 114 14.09 4.66 -16.16
N TYR A 115 14.51 3.43 -16.44
CA TYR A 115 15.65 2.81 -15.77
C TYR A 115 17.01 3.34 -16.24
N GLY A 116 17.07 3.98 -17.41
CA GLY A 116 18.29 4.59 -17.89
C GLY A 116 18.56 5.93 -17.22
N SER A 117 17.59 6.83 -17.25
CA SER A 117 17.68 8.14 -16.58
C SER A 117 17.39 8.10 -15.08
N ARG A 118 16.93 6.92 -14.55
CA ARG A 118 16.45 6.74 -13.17
C ARG A 118 15.34 7.72 -12.79
N ALA A 119 14.52 8.11 -13.74
CA ALA A 119 13.39 9.00 -13.56
C ALA A 119 12.07 8.19 -13.43
N TRP A 120 11.13 8.73 -12.69
CA TRP A 120 9.79 8.16 -12.59
C TRP A 120 8.72 9.27 -12.61
N ALA A 121 7.53 8.92 -13.09
CA ALA A 121 6.34 9.75 -12.96
C ALA A 121 5.09 8.91 -12.75
N ILE A 122 4.17 9.44 -11.95
CA ILE A 122 2.79 8.97 -11.87
C ILE A 122 1.93 10.01 -12.59
N SER A 123 1.16 9.60 -13.60
CA SER A 123 0.13 10.42 -14.23
C SER A 123 -1.24 9.88 -13.84
N THR A 124 -2.13 10.77 -13.40
CA THR A 124 -3.50 10.44 -12.98
C THR A 124 -4.52 11.20 -13.82
N ARG A 125 -5.66 10.57 -14.14
CA ARG A 125 -6.73 11.18 -14.91
C ARG A 125 -8.11 10.83 -14.38
N GLY A 126 -9.09 11.71 -14.63
CA GLY A 126 -10.47 11.50 -14.21
C GLY A 126 -10.60 11.44 -12.70
N LYS A 127 -11.35 10.46 -12.19
CA LYS A 127 -11.52 10.26 -10.74
C LYS A 127 -10.21 9.97 -10.00
N ALA A 128 -9.22 9.38 -10.69
CA ALA A 128 -7.94 9.08 -10.05
C ALA A 128 -7.24 10.33 -9.52
N ILE A 129 -7.43 11.51 -10.10
CA ILE A 129 -6.92 12.79 -9.58
C ILE A 129 -7.40 13.03 -8.14
N SER A 130 -8.67 12.76 -7.87
CA SER A 130 -9.24 12.93 -6.52
C SER A 130 -8.93 11.79 -5.56
N ILE A 131 -8.63 10.60 -6.08
CA ILE A 131 -8.28 9.42 -5.29
C ILE A 131 -6.84 9.51 -4.80
N PHE A 132 -5.94 9.88 -5.71
CA PHE A 132 -4.49 9.91 -5.49
C PHE A 132 -4.02 11.35 -5.31
N THR A 133 -4.28 11.92 -4.12
CA THR A 133 -3.84 13.27 -3.76
C THR A 133 -2.31 13.39 -3.74
N ASP A 134 -1.77 14.58 -3.78
CA ASP A 134 -0.31 14.81 -3.73
C ASP A 134 0.32 14.17 -2.49
N ALA A 135 -0.32 14.31 -1.32
CA ALA A 135 0.11 13.68 -0.08
C ALA A 135 0.02 12.14 -0.16
N GLY A 136 -1.04 11.64 -0.81
CA GLY A 136 -1.23 10.21 -1.05
C GLY A 136 -0.16 9.64 -1.97
N GLN A 137 0.13 10.29 -3.09
CA GLN A 137 1.18 9.86 -4.03
C GLN A 137 2.55 9.88 -3.36
N LYS A 138 2.86 10.93 -2.58
CA LYS A 138 4.10 10.97 -1.79
C LYS A 138 4.19 9.79 -0.82
N TYR A 139 3.11 9.45 -0.12
CA TYR A 139 3.09 8.27 0.75
C TYR A 139 3.36 6.98 -0.03
N MET A 140 2.74 6.82 -1.21
CA MET A 140 2.93 5.64 -2.06
C MET A 140 4.39 5.53 -2.52
N THR A 141 4.97 6.60 -3.02
CA THR A 141 6.38 6.64 -3.50
C THR A 141 7.36 6.33 -2.38
N ASP A 142 7.16 6.85 -1.17
CA ASP A 142 7.97 6.53 0.01
C ASP A 142 7.93 5.02 0.36
N LYS A 143 6.95 4.25 -0.16
CA LYS A 143 6.78 2.81 0.12
C LYS A 143 7.33 1.91 -0.98
N PHE A 144 7.11 2.22 -2.26
CA PHE A 144 7.51 1.32 -3.34
C PHE A 144 8.86 1.67 -3.96
N LEU A 145 9.26 2.95 -4.00
CA LEU A 145 10.54 3.35 -4.60
C LEU A 145 11.78 2.73 -3.95
N PRO A 146 11.85 2.52 -2.63
CA PRO A 146 13.01 1.85 -2.03
C PRO A 146 13.29 0.47 -2.64
N TYR A 147 12.26 -0.33 -2.91
CA TYR A 147 12.42 -1.64 -3.56
C TYR A 147 13.00 -1.52 -4.97
N LEU A 148 12.53 -0.52 -5.73
CA LEU A 148 13.02 -0.26 -7.09
C LEU A 148 14.48 0.22 -7.07
N SER A 149 14.83 1.07 -6.10
CA SER A 149 16.21 1.53 -5.90
C SER A 149 17.16 0.42 -5.50
N ASP A 150 16.66 -0.57 -4.74
CA ASP A 150 17.41 -1.76 -4.31
C ASP A 150 17.48 -2.86 -5.39
N GLY A 151 16.80 -2.66 -6.55
CA GLY A 151 16.77 -3.60 -7.67
C GLY A 151 15.69 -4.68 -7.59
N ASP A 152 14.82 -4.66 -6.57
CA ASP A 152 13.67 -5.57 -6.46
C ASP A 152 12.44 -4.96 -7.17
N SER A 153 12.50 -4.96 -8.51
CA SER A 153 11.47 -4.34 -9.35
C SER A 153 10.09 -4.97 -9.14
N TYR A 154 10.03 -6.31 -9.07
CA TYR A 154 8.76 -6.99 -8.87
C TYR A 154 8.07 -6.58 -7.57
N LYS A 155 8.82 -6.57 -6.46
CA LYS A 155 8.29 -6.17 -5.15
C LYS A 155 7.86 -4.70 -5.12
N GLY A 156 8.61 -3.84 -5.79
CA GLY A 156 8.26 -2.42 -5.95
C GLY A 156 6.92 -2.26 -6.67
N PHE A 157 6.75 -2.90 -7.82
CA PHE A 157 5.51 -2.82 -8.61
C PHE A 157 4.32 -3.54 -7.94
N GLU A 158 4.58 -4.67 -7.28
CA GLU A 158 3.56 -5.34 -6.47
C GLU A 158 3.04 -4.41 -5.35
N THR A 159 3.97 -3.75 -4.65
CA THR A 159 3.64 -2.79 -3.58
C THR A 159 2.85 -1.59 -4.14
N TYR A 160 3.23 -1.06 -5.31
CA TYR A 160 2.49 -0.01 -5.99
C TYR A 160 1.05 -0.45 -6.30
N ALA A 161 0.85 -1.63 -6.87
CA ALA A 161 -0.47 -2.16 -7.20
C ALA A 161 -1.35 -2.33 -5.96
N ASP A 162 -0.79 -2.85 -4.85
CA ASP A 162 -1.50 -3.01 -3.58
C ASP A 162 -1.91 -1.67 -2.97
N LEU A 163 -1.02 -0.68 -3.03
CA LEU A 163 -1.31 0.67 -2.57
C LEU A 163 -2.40 1.33 -3.43
N CYS A 164 -2.35 1.17 -4.75
CA CYS A 164 -3.42 1.66 -5.63
C CYS A 164 -4.77 1.08 -5.21
N ASN A 165 -4.85 -0.23 -5.01
CA ASN A 165 -6.07 -0.87 -4.55
C ASN A 165 -6.54 -0.30 -3.20
N GLN A 166 -5.66 -0.17 -2.21
CA GLN A 166 -5.98 0.36 -0.90
C GLN A 166 -6.51 1.81 -0.97
N PHE A 167 -5.91 2.65 -1.82
CA PHE A 167 -6.31 4.04 -1.98
C PHE A 167 -7.69 4.17 -2.63
N ILE A 168 -7.96 3.34 -3.63
CA ILE A 168 -9.28 3.31 -4.29
C ILE A 168 -10.35 2.81 -3.31
N GLU A 169 -10.07 1.78 -2.53
CA GLU A 169 -10.99 1.27 -1.50
C GLU A 169 -11.27 2.34 -0.44
N GLN A 170 -10.26 3.03 0.04
CA GLN A 170 -10.42 4.12 1.00
C GLN A 170 -11.31 5.25 0.44
N TYR A 171 -11.09 5.65 -0.80
CA TYR A 171 -11.91 6.68 -1.44
C TYR A 171 -13.38 6.29 -1.48
N LYS A 172 -13.71 5.02 -1.72
CA LYS A 172 -15.08 4.50 -1.69
C LYS A 172 -15.74 4.57 -0.31
N THR A 173 -14.96 4.70 0.76
CA THR A 173 -15.50 4.92 2.12
C THR A 173 -15.90 6.38 2.40
N GLY A 174 -15.66 7.28 1.46
CA GLY A 174 -16.09 8.68 1.49
C GLY A 174 -14.99 9.73 1.57
N SER A 175 -13.72 9.35 1.74
CA SER A 175 -12.60 10.29 1.76
C SER A 175 -11.32 9.67 1.20
N ALA A 176 -10.63 10.39 0.29
CA ALA A 176 -9.29 10.01 -0.15
C ALA A 176 -8.29 10.07 1.01
N TYR A 177 -7.19 9.32 0.88
CA TYR A 177 -6.03 9.57 1.73
C TYR A 177 -5.41 10.92 1.39
N ASP A 178 -5.20 11.76 2.40
CA ASP A 178 -4.63 13.09 2.29
C ASP A 178 -3.87 13.45 3.59
N VAL A 179 -3.33 14.66 3.68
CA VAL A 179 -2.43 15.14 4.76
C VAL A 179 -2.88 14.76 6.18
N GLY A 180 -4.18 14.65 6.45
CA GLY A 180 -4.71 14.37 7.79
C GLY A 180 -5.00 12.89 8.10
N ASN A 181 -5.11 12.04 7.08
CA ASN A 181 -5.62 10.66 7.22
C ASN A 181 -4.81 9.59 6.50
N LEU A 182 -3.54 9.87 6.16
CA LEU A 182 -2.65 8.88 5.55
C LEU A 182 -2.60 7.58 6.37
N PRO A 183 -2.40 6.41 5.73
CA PRO A 183 -2.28 5.14 6.45
C PRO A 183 -1.19 5.22 7.50
N LYS A 184 -1.54 5.03 8.76
CA LYS A 184 -0.55 5.02 9.85
C LYS A 184 0.27 3.74 9.76
N THR A 185 1.57 3.87 9.59
CA THR A 185 2.49 2.73 9.72
C THR A 185 2.40 2.22 11.16
N ARG A 186 1.79 1.06 11.36
CA ARG A 186 1.80 0.41 12.67
C ARG A 186 3.20 -0.11 12.91
N ASN A 187 3.99 0.62 13.70
CA ASN A 187 5.28 0.11 14.20
C ASN A 187 5.01 -1.11 15.10
N LEU A 188 5.04 -2.29 14.49
CA LEU A 188 4.80 -3.56 15.18
C LEU A 188 5.74 -3.71 16.40
N ALA A 189 6.98 -3.22 16.28
CA ALA A 189 7.94 -3.17 17.36
C ALA A 189 7.46 -2.32 18.55
N LEU A 190 6.83 -1.16 18.30
CA LEU A 190 6.25 -0.33 19.35
C LEU A 190 5.01 -0.96 20.00
N ILE A 191 4.19 -1.66 19.22
CA ILE A 191 3.01 -2.38 19.74
C ILE A 191 3.47 -3.55 20.60
N ILE A 192 4.40 -4.37 20.12
CA ILE A 192 4.95 -5.51 20.86
C ILE A 192 5.70 -5.00 22.10
N GLY A 193 6.60 -4.04 21.96
CA GLY A 193 7.33 -3.46 23.09
C GLY A 193 6.42 -2.81 24.12
N GLY A 194 5.43 -2.05 23.66
CA GLY A 194 4.42 -1.40 24.50
C GLY A 194 3.50 -2.37 25.26
N SER A 195 3.33 -3.61 24.78
CA SER A 195 2.53 -4.63 25.46
C SER A 195 3.37 -5.57 26.34
N VAL A 196 4.57 -5.94 25.92
CA VAL A 196 5.44 -6.89 26.62
C VAL A 196 6.02 -6.28 27.90
N ILE A 197 6.44 -5.02 27.86
CA ILE A 197 7.05 -4.35 29.04
C ILE A 197 6.07 -4.27 30.21
N PRO A 198 4.83 -3.77 30.08
CA PRO A 198 3.86 -3.79 31.18
C PRO A 198 3.52 -5.19 31.66
N ALA A 199 3.44 -6.18 30.76
CA ALA A 199 3.16 -7.57 31.13
C ALA A 199 4.29 -8.16 31.98
N LEU A 200 5.55 -7.92 31.63
CA LEU A 200 6.71 -8.33 32.43
C LEU A 200 6.77 -7.64 33.79
N LEU A 201 6.45 -6.34 33.86
CA LEU A 201 6.40 -5.62 35.12
C LEU A 201 5.32 -6.17 36.06
N LEU A 202 4.13 -6.46 35.51
CA LEU A 202 3.05 -7.11 36.28
C LEU A 202 3.46 -8.49 36.79
N ALA A 203 4.05 -9.33 35.92
CA ALA A 203 4.56 -10.64 36.32
C ALA A 203 5.63 -10.53 37.40
N PHE A 204 6.55 -9.56 37.28
CA PHE A 204 7.58 -9.31 38.29
C PHE A 204 6.99 -8.90 39.64
N VAL A 205 5.99 -7.99 39.64
CA VAL A 205 5.32 -7.56 40.89
C VAL A 205 4.63 -8.74 41.59
N VAL A 206 3.91 -9.58 40.81
CA VAL A 206 3.25 -10.78 41.36
C VAL A 206 4.27 -11.77 41.90
N CYS A 207 5.32 -12.09 41.15
CA CYS A 207 6.39 -13.00 41.61
C CYS A 207 7.13 -12.44 42.84
N TYR A 208 7.38 -11.13 42.86
CA TYR A 208 8.01 -10.47 44.00
C TYR A 208 7.13 -10.55 45.27
N GLY A 209 5.82 -10.31 45.11
CA GLY A 209 4.85 -10.46 46.21
C GLY A 209 4.81 -11.88 46.78
N MET A 210 4.79 -12.89 45.90
CA MET A 210 4.82 -14.30 46.28
C MET A 210 6.13 -14.68 46.98
N THR A 211 7.28 -14.22 46.44
CA THR A 211 8.61 -14.51 47.07
C THR A 211 8.82 -13.76 48.35
N SER A 212 8.20 -12.58 48.57
CA SER A 212 8.32 -11.83 49.82
C SER A 212 7.64 -12.54 50.99
N GLN A 213 6.57 -13.32 50.71
CA GLN A 213 5.88 -14.15 51.71
C GLN A 213 6.72 -15.37 52.15
N LEU A 214 7.68 -15.80 51.35
CA LEU A 214 8.55 -16.95 51.60
C LEU A 214 9.84 -16.58 52.38
N LYS A 215 10.05 -15.30 52.69
CA LYS A 215 11.24 -14.84 53.44
C LYS A 215 11.09 -15.15 54.91
N THR A 216 11.45 -16.36 55.30
CA THR A 216 11.56 -16.81 56.69
C THR A 216 12.90 -16.43 57.33
N VAL A 217 13.86 -15.94 56.56
CA VAL A 217 15.20 -15.59 57.06
C VAL A 217 15.37 -14.08 57.05
N ARG A 218 15.67 -13.50 58.21
CA ARG A 218 16.08 -12.09 58.32
C ARG A 218 17.45 -11.93 57.67
N LYS A 219 17.56 -11.10 56.66
CA LYS A 219 18.87 -10.67 56.14
C LYS A 219 19.53 -9.78 57.20
N GLN A 220 20.73 -10.18 57.63
CA GLN A 220 21.61 -9.31 58.38
C GLN A 220 22.31 -8.38 57.39
N TYR A 221 22.07 -7.07 57.51
CA TYR A 221 22.56 -6.07 56.56
C TYR A 221 23.96 -5.56 56.84
N THR A 222 24.49 -5.85 58.04
CA THR A 222 25.81 -5.39 58.46
C THR A 222 26.66 -6.58 58.93
N ALA A 223 27.92 -6.53 58.59
CA ALA A 223 28.92 -7.54 59.01
C ALA A 223 29.48 -7.27 60.43
N ASP A 224 28.87 -6.34 61.18
CA ASP A 224 29.37 -5.84 62.43
C ASP A 224 29.67 -6.93 63.44
N ASN A 225 29.02 -8.10 63.41
CA ASN A 225 29.28 -9.22 64.31
C ASN A 225 30.49 -10.06 63.86
N TYR A 226 31.10 -9.78 62.74
CA TYR A 226 32.25 -10.50 62.19
C TYR A 226 33.48 -9.61 62.05
N GLU A 227 33.37 -8.31 62.36
CA GLU A 227 34.51 -7.38 62.38
C GLU A 227 35.14 -7.34 63.77
N LEU A 228 36.46 -7.50 63.79
CA LEU A 228 37.24 -7.12 64.96
C LEU A 228 37.25 -5.59 65.13
N ASN A 229 36.92 -5.07 66.29
CA ASN A 229 36.88 -3.64 66.53
C ASN A 229 38.17 -2.97 66.03
N ASN A 230 38.03 -1.94 65.16
CA ASN A 230 39.12 -1.18 64.54
C ASN A 230 39.93 -1.91 63.43
N SER A 231 39.45 -3.00 62.83
CA SER A 231 40.15 -3.69 61.76
C SER A 231 39.90 -3.09 60.37
N PHE A 232 38.86 -2.23 60.19
CA PHE A 232 38.52 -1.61 58.96
C PHE A 232 38.87 -0.11 58.97
N TYR A 233 39.77 0.29 58.04
CA TYR A 233 40.20 1.67 57.89
C TYR A 233 40.19 2.08 56.42
N VAL A 234 39.37 3.10 56.03
CA VAL A 234 39.29 3.65 54.66
C VAL A 234 40.32 4.76 54.52
N ASN A 235 41.37 4.53 53.74
CA ASN A 235 42.45 5.50 53.51
C ASN A 235 42.11 6.59 52.52
N THR A 236 41.25 6.30 51.56
CA THR A 236 40.89 7.26 50.48
C THR A 236 39.47 7.00 49.98
N ALA A 237 38.65 8.05 49.97
CA ALA A 237 37.32 8.05 49.36
C ALA A 237 37.28 9.22 48.35
N GLU A 238 37.35 8.94 47.07
CA GLU A 238 37.30 9.94 46.02
C GLU A 238 36.18 9.60 45.00
N ASP A 239 35.34 10.58 44.71
CA ASP A 239 34.31 10.50 43.65
C ASP A 239 34.80 11.18 42.40
N PHE A 240 34.93 10.41 41.30
CA PHE A 240 35.29 10.95 39.98
C PHE A 240 34.08 11.10 39.08
N PHE A 241 33.70 12.34 38.74
CA PHE A 241 32.74 12.65 37.74
C PHE A 241 33.37 12.55 36.36
N LEU A 242 33.01 11.49 35.57
CA LEU A 242 33.68 11.19 34.31
C LEU A 242 33.26 12.08 33.14
N TYR A 243 32.03 12.37 32.91
CA TYR A 243 31.47 13.45 32.06
C TYR A 243 30.00 13.20 31.69
N LYS A 244 29.30 14.27 31.24
CA LYS A 244 27.96 14.19 30.69
C LYS A 244 28.00 14.69 29.25
N ARG A 245 27.62 13.86 28.26
CA ARG A 245 27.50 14.25 26.86
C ARG A 245 26.05 14.57 26.53
N LEU A 246 25.76 15.80 26.11
CA LEU A 246 24.47 16.23 25.57
C LEU A 246 24.60 16.37 24.05
N SER A 247 23.85 15.57 23.29
CA SER A 247 23.70 15.75 21.85
C SER A 247 22.35 16.37 21.54
N ARG A 248 22.33 17.44 20.74
CA ARG A 248 21.12 18.13 20.28
C ARG A 248 21.00 17.94 18.78
N THR A 249 19.98 17.21 18.33
CA THR A 249 19.64 17.09 16.90
C THR A 249 18.55 18.12 16.59
N ARG A 250 18.77 18.94 15.58
CA ARG A 250 17.79 19.91 15.07
C ARG A 250 16.69 19.15 14.31
N ARG A 251 15.44 19.33 14.73
CA ARG A 251 14.28 18.78 14.03
C ARG A 251 13.96 19.71 12.86
N GLU A 252 13.97 19.19 11.64
CA GLU A 252 13.51 19.95 10.48
C GLU A 252 11.99 20.12 10.56
N SER A 253 11.54 21.37 10.36
CA SER A 253 10.13 21.69 10.29
C SER A 253 9.61 21.27 8.91
N SER A 254 8.71 20.28 8.86
CA SER A 254 7.96 19.98 7.67
C SER A 254 7.04 21.17 7.35
N SER A 255 7.23 21.76 6.16
CA SER A 255 6.27 22.70 5.60
C SER A 255 4.97 21.94 5.33
N SER A 256 3.89 22.36 5.97
CA SER A 256 2.54 21.85 5.68
C SER A 256 2.13 22.38 4.31
N SER A 257 2.22 21.54 3.27
CA SER A 257 1.50 21.80 2.02
C SER A 257 0.00 21.57 2.27
N GLY A 258 -0.86 22.44 1.72
CA GLY A 258 -2.31 22.24 1.76
C GLY A 258 -2.69 20.90 1.14
N GLY A 259 -3.77 20.27 1.65
CA GLY A 259 -4.25 18.99 1.12
C GLY A 259 -4.83 19.12 -0.29
N GLY A 260 -5.02 17.98 -0.97
CA GLY A 260 -5.60 17.88 -2.31
C GLY A 260 -4.61 17.42 -3.38
N SER A 261 -5.00 17.55 -4.64
CA SER A 261 -4.18 17.18 -5.80
C SER A 261 -3.88 18.41 -6.65
N SER A 262 -2.61 18.59 -6.99
CA SER A 262 -2.20 19.51 -8.04
C SER A 262 -2.54 18.94 -9.41
N THR A 263 -2.93 19.80 -10.35
CA THR A 263 -3.28 19.39 -11.71
C THR A 263 -2.57 20.25 -12.75
N HIS A 264 -2.33 19.64 -13.93
CA HIS A 264 -1.77 20.30 -15.10
C HIS A 264 -2.49 19.81 -16.36
N THR A 265 -2.19 20.43 -17.49
CA THR A 265 -2.80 20.07 -18.78
C THR A 265 -1.74 19.41 -19.66
N SER A 266 -2.04 18.21 -20.19
CA SER A 266 -1.19 17.49 -21.12
C SER A 266 -1.19 18.10 -22.52
N SER A 267 -0.33 17.59 -23.42
CA SER A 267 -0.26 17.97 -24.83
C SER A 267 -1.57 17.74 -25.59
N SER A 268 -2.35 16.74 -25.16
CA SER A 268 -3.66 16.41 -25.73
C SER A 268 -4.78 17.37 -25.29
N GLY A 269 -4.51 18.31 -24.36
CA GLY A 269 -5.50 19.19 -23.74
C GLY A 269 -6.28 18.54 -22.58
N SER A 270 -5.90 17.35 -22.13
CA SER A 270 -6.51 16.67 -21.01
C SER A 270 -5.96 17.16 -19.67
N THR A 271 -6.79 17.12 -18.60
CA THR A 271 -6.34 17.43 -17.26
C THR A 271 -5.77 16.19 -16.59
N HIS A 272 -4.55 16.29 -16.12
CA HIS A 272 -3.84 15.29 -15.35
C HIS A 272 -3.45 15.82 -13.97
N GLY A 273 -3.33 14.93 -13.01
CA GLY A 273 -2.58 15.12 -11.77
C GLY A 273 -1.40 14.17 -11.78
N GLY A 274 -0.49 14.29 -10.82
CA GLY A 274 0.60 13.37 -10.77
C GLY A 274 1.79 13.90 -9.97
N SER A 275 2.79 13.04 -9.85
CA SER A 275 4.08 13.36 -9.22
C SER A 275 5.21 12.70 -10.00
N HIS A 276 6.42 13.23 -9.86
CA HIS A 276 7.62 12.73 -10.52
C HIS A 276 8.84 12.91 -9.65
N GLY A 277 9.93 12.26 -10.03
CA GLY A 277 11.22 12.36 -9.35
C GLY A 277 12.23 11.36 -9.89
N SER A 278 13.27 11.09 -9.11
CA SER A 278 14.31 10.09 -9.40
C SER A 278 14.34 8.99 -8.32
N PHE A 279 14.93 7.81 -8.64
CA PHE A 279 15.03 6.66 -7.75
C PHE A 279 16.40 5.97 -7.77
#